data_ce2b601b45ac1ccb34144c8d9c0bde01
#
_entry.id   ce2b601b45ac1ccb34144c8d9c0bde01
#
_cell.length_a   1.000
_cell.length_b   1.000
_cell.length_c   1.000
_cell.angle_alpha   90.00
_cell.angle_beta   90.00
_cell.angle_gamma   90.00
#
_symmetry.space_group_name_H-M   'P 1'
#
loop_
_entity.id
_entity.type
_entity.pdbx_description
1 polymer ?
#
loop_
_entity_poly.entity_id
_entity_poly.type
_entity_poly.pdbx_seq_one_letter_code
_entity_poly.pdbx_strand_id
1 'polypeptide(L)'
;FGMLSMDIRQPIGGEFAFSPKLIKYLLKQSWTESTRQYGIDIFMSLSAVLGGFKICQSGLGTKIHKASAPKLGIMFEQVIETLLTVLVQNKDAWMTGNNGDIFVPDTFGLKDLAEPQELDINILDLKEKGQTEYSKYQTDIKELLEPYAFSRVHEMFEVEVFDLTILLWTQIFYSLVYRYDISTSSEDRKKIINSLKPLYFARSLSFNYHTWKYNVKYSEMEIRKSALGFASQKYYLWGLYSKGNKLGPEKTKKTRSGKQ
;
A
#
# COMPACT_ATOMS: atom_id res chain seq x y z
N PHE A 1 -1.51 1.68 6.32
CA PHE A 1 -1.97 1.73 7.72
C PHE A 1 -3.47 1.96 7.81
N GLY A 2 -4.11 2.76 6.94
CA GLY A 2 -5.57 2.90 6.89
C GLY A 2 -6.32 1.56 6.79
N MET A 3 -5.78 0.59 6.03
CA MET A 3 -6.29 -0.79 6.00
C MET A 3 -6.28 -1.47 7.38
N LEU A 4 -5.33 -1.11 8.25
CA LEU A 4 -5.23 -1.58 9.64
C LEU A 4 -6.00 -0.68 10.62
N SER A 5 -6.80 0.27 10.12
CA SER A 5 -7.54 1.25 10.90
C SER A 5 -6.62 2.10 11.80
N MET A 6 -5.46 2.49 11.28
CA MET A 6 -4.49 3.35 11.98
C MET A 6 -4.07 4.53 11.12
N ASP A 7 -3.95 5.70 11.75
CA ASP A 7 -3.40 6.92 11.16
C ASP A 7 -1.99 7.15 11.70
N ILE A 8 -0.99 6.56 11.01
CA ILE A 8 0.42 6.74 11.29
C ILE A 8 1.01 7.60 10.17
N ARG A 9 1.59 8.75 10.53
CA ARG A 9 1.98 9.78 9.56
C ARG A 9 3.25 9.44 8.77
N GLN A 10 4.27 8.92 9.44
CA GLN A 10 5.55 8.57 8.78
C GLN A 10 5.99 7.15 9.14
N PRO A 11 5.28 6.13 8.65
CA PRO A 11 5.57 4.75 9.00
C PRO A 11 6.90 4.22 8.45
N ILE A 12 7.53 4.94 7.53
CA ILE A 12 8.83 4.63 6.92
C ILE A 12 9.82 5.80 7.06
N GLY A 13 9.74 6.52 8.18
CA GLY A 13 10.55 7.73 8.43
C GLY A 13 12.02 7.48 8.76
N GLY A 14 12.40 6.25 9.08
CA GLY A 14 13.78 5.85 9.41
C GLY A 14 14.19 6.11 10.86
N GLU A 15 13.44 6.89 11.63
CA GLU A 15 13.69 7.12 13.07
C GLU A 15 12.71 6.29 13.89
N PHE A 16 13.24 5.32 14.66
CA PHE A 16 12.44 4.42 15.47
C PHE A 16 13.03 4.26 16.88
N ALA A 17 12.14 4.16 17.87
CA ALA A 17 12.47 3.73 19.21
C ALA A 17 11.67 2.49 19.57
N PHE A 18 12.31 1.47 20.08
CA PHE A 18 11.69 0.17 20.36
C PHE A 18 11.81 -0.22 21.83
N SER A 19 10.73 -0.79 22.35
CA SER A 19 10.81 -1.49 23.63
C SER A 19 11.58 -2.82 23.48
N PRO A 20 12.25 -3.33 24.53
CA PRO A 20 12.89 -4.63 24.49
C PRO A 20 11.94 -5.78 24.12
N LYS A 21 10.65 -5.64 24.47
CA LYS A 21 9.60 -6.60 24.11
C LYS A 21 9.36 -6.62 22.60
N LEU A 22 9.29 -5.45 21.96
CA LEU A 22 9.12 -5.33 20.52
C LEU A 22 10.35 -5.88 19.78
N ILE A 23 11.56 -5.58 20.23
CA ILE A 23 12.79 -6.13 19.63
C ILE A 23 12.76 -7.66 19.63
N LYS A 24 12.45 -8.29 20.78
CA LYS A 24 12.32 -9.75 20.88
C LYS A 24 11.24 -10.32 19.97
N TYR A 25 10.16 -9.58 19.73
CA TYR A 25 9.10 -9.96 18.79
C TYR A 25 9.58 -9.89 17.35
N LEU A 26 10.21 -8.78 16.95
CA LEU A 26 10.72 -8.58 15.59
C LEU A 26 11.76 -9.63 15.19
N LEU A 27 12.66 -10.00 16.11
CA LEU A 27 13.68 -11.04 15.88
C LEU A 27 13.10 -12.44 15.62
N LYS A 28 11.85 -12.67 16.00
CA LYS A 28 11.15 -13.96 15.76
C LYS A 28 10.35 -13.95 14.44
N GLN A 29 10.21 -12.79 13.79
CA GLN A 29 9.48 -12.70 12.53
C GLN A 29 10.32 -13.23 11.35
N SER A 30 9.67 -13.50 10.23
CA SER A 30 10.34 -13.91 9.01
C SER A 30 10.98 -12.71 8.33
N TRP A 31 12.30 -12.77 8.14
CA TRP A 31 13.08 -11.71 7.50
C TRP A 31 13.43 -12.12 6.06
N THR A 32 12.76 -11.50 5.08
CA THR A 32 13.07 -11.70 3.67
C THR A 32 14.30 -10.86 3.25
N GLU A 33 14.78 -11.07 2.03
CA GLU A 33 15.87 -10.25 1.47
C GLU A 33 15.44 -8.77 1.37
N SER A 34 14.24 -8.50 0.86
CA SER A 34 13.69 -7.15 0.76
C SER A 34 13.54 -6.47 2.12
N THR A 35 13.16 -7.24 3.16
CA THR A 35 13.08 -6.76 4.55
C THR A 35 14.45 -6.34 5.08
N ARG A 36 15.53 -7.04 4.70
CA ARG A 36 16.91 -6.71 5.13
C ARG A 36 17.51 -5.50 4.41
N GLN A 37 16.82 -4.98 3.43
CA GLN A 37 17.22 -3.82 2.64
C GLN A 37 16.25 -2.65 2.88
N TYR A 38 15.68 -2.07 1.83
CA TYR A 38 14.78 -0.90 1.96
C TYR A 38 13.39 -1.23 2.56
N GLY A 39 13.02 -2.51 2.67
CA GLY A 39 11.78 -2.94 3.32
C GLY A 39 11.81 -2.89 4.84
N ILE A 40 12.96 -2.56 5.47
CA ILE A 40 13.11 -2.62 6.93
C ILE A 40 12.13 -1.71 7.69
N ASP A 41 11.95 -0.48 7.24
CA ASP A 41 11.10 0.49 7.93
C ASP A 41 9.63 0.05 7.95
N ILE A 42 9.10 -0.35 6.78
CA ILE A 42 7.72 -0.83 6.69
C ILE A 42 7.53 -2.15 7.43
N PHE A 43 8.53 -3.03 7.44
CA PHE A 43 8.50 -4.27 8.22
C PHE A 43 8.36 -3.99 9.71
N MET A 44 9.18 -3.10 10.27
CA MET A 44 9.16 -2.77 11.69
C MET A 44 7.83 -2.14 12.11
N SER A 45 7.35 -1.17 11.32
CA SER A 45 6.10 -0.45 11.59
C SER A 45 4.89 -1.37 11.51
N LEU A 46 4.77 -2.17 10.44
CA LEU A 46 3.66 -3.11 10.28
C LEU A 46 3.67 -4.21 11.33
N SER A 47 4.84 -4.80 11.59
CA SER A 47 4.97 -5.87 12.58
C SER A 47 4.61 -5.39 13.97
N ALA A 48 4.95 -4.14 14.33
CA ALA A 48 4.56 -3.57 15.62
C ALA A 48 3.03 -3.41 15.73
N VAL A 49 2.37 -2.89 14.69
CA VAL A 49 0.90 -2.75 14.64
C VAL A 49 0.21 -4.10 14.70
N LEU A 50 0.60 -5.02 13.82
CA LEU A 50 0.00 -6.35 13.70
C LEU A 50 0.26 -7.22 14.92
N GLY A 51 1.38 -7.00 15.63
CA GLY A 51 1.70 -7.63 16.89
C GLY A 51 0.98 -7.05 18.10
N GLY A 52 0.08 -6.05 17.92
CA GLY A 52 -0.70 -5.44 18.99
C GLY A 52 0.11 -4.57 19.95
N PHE A 53 1.27 -4.07 19.52
CA PHE A 53 2.08 -3.16 20.35
C PHE A 53 1.45 -1.76 20.37
N LYS A 54 1.57 -1.09 21.52
CA LYS A 54 1.20 0.32 21.63
C LYS A 54 2.16 1.16 20.77
N ILE A 55 1.60 1.92 19.85
CA ILE A 55 2.32 2.84 18.97
C ILE A 55 2.16 4.25 19.50
N CYS A 56 3.23 5.05 19.45
CA CYS A 56 3.20 6.49 19.62
C CYS A 56 4.08 7.15 18.56
N GLN A 57 3.81 8.41 18.31
CA GLN A 57 4.55 9.23 17.34
C GLN A 57 5.30 10.34 18.07
N SER A 58 6.45 10.76 17.55
CA SER A 58 7.19 11.89 18.08
C SER A 58 7.47 12.91 17.00
N GLY A 59 7.09 14.16 17.25
CA GLY A 59 7.45 15.29 16.41
C GLY A 59 8.91 15.69 16.63
N LEU A 60 9.77 15.45 15.66
CA LEU A 60 11.22 15.72 15.73
C LEU A 60 11.63 16.98 14.98
N GLY A 61 10.67 17.68 14.35
CA GLY A 61 10.94 18.84 13.49
C GLY A 61 11.30 18.45 12.05
N THR A 62 11.89 19.39 11.33
CA THR A 62 12.26 19.20 9.93
C THR A 62 13.55 18.40 9.81
N LYS A 63 13.50 17.33 9.02
CA LYS A 63 14.67 16.52 8.70
C LYS A 63 15.26 16.98 7.35
N ILE A 64 16.54 17.28 7.37
CA ILE A 64 17.31 17.58 6.16
C ILE A 64 17.95 16.29 5.66
N HIS A 65 17.57 15.83 4.48
CA HIS A 65 18.18 14.66 3.87
C HIS A 65 18.21 14.77 2.33
N LYS A 66 19.07 13.95 1.71
CA LYS A 66 19.13 13.87 0.26
C LYS A 66 17.85 13.28 -0.32
N ALA A 67 17.41 13.79 -1.47
CA ALA A 67 16.26 13.25 -2.18
C ALA A 67 16.47 11.77 -2.53
N SER A 68 15.45 10.95 -2.32
CA SER A 68 15.47 9.51 -2.61
C SER A 68 15.16 9.17 -4.08
N ALA A 69 14.82 10.16 -4.88
CA ALA A 69 14.36 10.00 -6.26
C ALA A 69 15.25 9.11 -7.15
N PRO A 70 16.59 9.16 -7.09
CA PRO A 70 17.44 8.30 -7.93
C PRO A 70 17.33 6.81 -7.64
N LYS A 71 16.93 6.44 -6.41
CA LYS A 71 16.84 5.04 -5.95
C LYS A 71 15.40 4.52 -5.90
N LEU A 72 14.43 5.33 -6.33
CA LEU A 72 13.01 5.05 -6.15
C LEU A 72 12.60 3.68 -6.73
N GLY A 73 13.16 3.25 -7.85
CA GLY A 73 12.81 1.96 -8.48
C GLY A 73 13.05 0.76 -7.58
N ILE A 74 14.29 0.59 -7.11
CA ILE A 74 14.68 -0.53 -6.25
C ILE A 74 14.02 -0.43 -4.86
N MET A 75 14.00 0.77 -4.30
CA MET A 75 13.33 1.04 -3.01
C MET A 75 11.85 0.68 -3.09
N PHE A 76 11.17 1.08 -4.17
CA PHE A 76 9.75 0.80 -4.34
C PHE A 76 9.47 -0.70 -4.30
N GLU A 77 10.19 -1.48 -5.12
CA GLU A 77 9.99 -2.93 -5.20
C GLU A 77 10.17 -3.60 -3.83
N GLN A 78 11.24 -3.28 -3.12
CA GLN A 78 11.55 -3.89 -1.82
C GLN A 78 10.59 -3.47 -0.71
N VAL A 79 10.17 -2.21 -0.67
CA VAL A 79 9.18 -1.71 0.29
C VAL A 79 7.82 -2.36 0.02
N ILE A 80 7.39 -2.43 -1.24
CA ILE A 80 6.09 -3.02 -1.60
C ILE A 80 6.08 -4.53 -1.40
N GLU A 81 7.15 -5.24 -1.77
CA GLU A 81 7.26 -6.67 -1.52
C GLU A 81 7.15 -6.98 -0.02
N THR A 82 7.88 -6.24 0.81
CA THR A 82 7.81 -6.39 2.26
C THR A 82 6.43 -6.04 2.80
N LEU A 83 5.83 -4.95 2.34
CA LEU A 83 4.47 -4.54 2.71
C LEU A 83 3.45 -5.64 2.43
N LEU A 84 3.40 -6.13 1.19
CA LEU A 84 2.44 -7.15 0.77
C LEU A 84 2.68 -8.49 1.49
N THR A 85 3.94 -8.89 1.63
CA THR A 85 4.31 -10.12 2.34
C THR A 85 3.85 -10.09 3.80
N VAL A 86 4.15 -9.01 4.53
CA VAL A 86 3.75 -8.88 5.94
C VAL A 86 2.23 -8.82 6.08
N LEU A 87 1.54 -8.11 5.18
CA LEU A 87 0.07 -8.06 5.18
C LEU A 87 -0.55 -9.44 5.00
N VAL A 88 -0.15 -10.20 3.98
CA VAL A 88 -0.77 -11.51 3.70
C VAL A 88 -0.42 -12.56 4.75
N GLN A 89 0.77 -12.51 5.33
CA GLN A 89 1.16 -13.38 6.44
C GLN A 89 0.34 -13.14 7.72
N ASN A 90 -0.23 -11.94 7.87
CA ASN A 90 -1.03 -11.54 9.03
C ASN A 90 -2.48 -11.26 8.65
N LYS A 91 -3.01 -11.97 7.68
CA LYS A 91 -4.35 -11.76 7.11
C LYS A 91 -5.45 -11.72 8.16
N ASP A 92 -5.43 -12.62 9.12
CA ASP A 92 -6.46 -12.72 10.16
C ASP A 92 -6.56 -11.45 11.02
N ALA A 93 -5.45 -10.74 11.22
CA ALA A 93 -5.41 -9.51 12.01
C ALA A 93 -6.18 -8.34 11.38
N TRP A 94 -6.32 -8.29 10.06
CA TRP A 94 -7.01 -7.20 9.36
C TRP A 94 -8.31 -7.63 8.67
N MET A 95 -8.55 -8.94 8.51
CA MET A 95 -9.85 -9.46 8.05
C MET A 95 -10.93 -9.33 9.12
N THR A 96 -10.56 -9.38 10.39
CA THR A 96 -11.44 -9.15 11.54
C THR A 96 -11.18 -7.76 12.08
N GLY A 97 -12.02 -6.79 11.90
CA GLY A 97 -11.74 -5.47 12.43
C GLY A 97 -12.88 -4.47 12.20
N ASN A 98 -12.85 -3.37 12.93
CA ASN A 98 -13.85 -2.31 12.88
C ASN A 98 -13.88 -1.66 11.49
N ASN A 99 -15.11 -1.50 11.00
CA ASN A 99 -15.38 -0.77 9.77
C ASN A 99 -15.43 0.73 10.06
N GLY A 100 -14.39 1.44 9.65
CA GLY A 100 -14.44 2.89 9.55
C GLY A 100 -13.80 3.68 10.70
N ASP A 101 -13.63 3.10 11.88
CA ASP A 101 -12.91 3.80 12.95
C ASP A 101 -11.40 3.76 12.72
N ILE A 102 -10.77 4.93 12.80
CA ILE A 102 -9.32 5.05 12.72
C ILE A 102 -8.75 5.45 14.07
N PHE A 103 -7.84 4.64 14.58
CA PHE A 103 -7.05 4.96 15.75
C PHE A 103 -5.90 5.90 15.37
N VAL A 104 -5.79 7.02 16.07
CA VAL A 104 -4.68 7.97 15.93
C VAL A 104 -3.75 7.77 17.13
N PRO A 105 -2.50 7.35 16.90
CA PRO A 105 -1.56 7.17 18.01
C PRO A 105 -1.24 8.48 18.73
N ASP A 106 -0.98 8.39 20.05
CA ASP A 106 -0.50 9.53 20.83
C ASP A 106 0.73 10.18 20.18
N THR A 107 0.76 11.50 20.10
CA THR A 107 1.87 12.26 19.53
C THR A 107 2.55 13.09 20.60
N PHE A 108 3.87 12.98 20.70
CA PHE A 108 4.75 13.69 21.62
C PHE A 108 5.69 14.63 20.86
N GLY A 109 6.41 15.47 21.57
CA GLY A 109 7.40 16.39 21.00
C GLY A 109 6.77 17.62 20.35
N LEU A 110 7.30 18.05 19.23
CA LEU A 110 6.83 19.25 18.52
C LEU A 110 5.44 19.02 17.95
N LYS A 111 4.49 19.88 18.33
CA LYS A 111 3.09 19.76 17.87
C LYS A 111 2.86 20.44 16.52
N ASP A 112 3.64 21.48 16.26
CA ASP A 112 3.51 22.20 14.99
C ASP A 112 4.34 21.51 13.92
N LEU A 113 3.73 21.39 12.74
CA LEU A 113 4.43 20.96 11.55
C LEU A 113 5.41 22.08 11.19
N ALA A 114 6.70 21.79 11.25
CA ALA A 114 7.68 22.68 10.64
C ALA A 114 7.40 22.77 9.13
N GLU A 115 7.57 23.96 8.57
CA GLU A 115 7.49 24.10 7.11
C GLU A 115 8.49 23.15 6.46
N PRO A 116 8.02 22.24 5.59
CA PRO A 116 8.91 21.31 4.92
C PRO A 116 9.83 22.07 3.98
N GLN A 117 11.03 21.54 3.78
CA GLN A 117 11.87 21.98 2.68
C GLN A 117 11.13 21.79 1.36
N GLU A 118 11.15 22.78 0.50
CA GLU A 118 10.66 22.64 -0.88
C GLU A 118 11.44 21.48 -1.54
N LEU A 119 10.69 20.48 -1.98
CA LEU A 119 11.23 19.43 -2.82
C LEU A 119 10.97 19.82 -4.26
N ASP A 120 12.03 19.94 -5.03
CA ASP A 120 11.92 20.11 -6.49
C ASP A 120 11.40 18.79 -7.11
N ILE A 121 10.08 18.65 -7.09
CA ILE A 121 9.39 17.52 -7.72
C ILE A 121 9.12 17.91 -9.16
N ASN A 122 9.90 17.35 -10.07
CA ASN A 122 9.64 17.50 -11.49
C ASN A 122 8.42 16.67 -11.91
N ILE A 123 7.27 17.32 -12.05
CA ILE A 123 6.00 16.70 -12.44
C ILE A 123 6.11 16.07 -13.84
N LEU A 124 6.86 16.67 -14.76
CA LEU A 124 7.05 16.10 -16.10
C LEU A 124 7.87 14.81 -16.04
N ASP A 125 8.91 14.77 -15.23
CA ASP A 125 9.71 13.56 -15.00
C ASP A 125 8.88 12.42 -14.35
N LEU A 126 8.03 12.75 -13.39
CA LEU A 126 7.08 11.77 -12.80
C LEU A 126 6.11 11.23 -13.85
N LYS A 127 5.60 12.11 -14.72
CA LYS A 127 4.67 11.73 -15.79
C LYS A 127 5.35 10.82 -16.81
N GLU A 128 6.55 11.18 -17.29
CA GLU A 128 7.33 10.37 -18.23
C GLU A 128 7.67 9.00 -17.66
N LYS A 129 8.10 8.94 -16.41
CA LYS A 129 8.35 7.67 -15.70
C LYS A 129 7.07 6.84 -15.57
N GLY A 130 5.96 7.47 -15.22
CA GLY A 130 4.66 6.82 -15.14
C GLY A 130 4.23 6.21 -16.47
N GLN A 131 4.35 6.94 -17.58
CA GLN A 131 4.04 6.48 -18.93
C GLN A 131 4.96 5.32 -19.35
N THR A 132 6.26 5.45 -19.11
CA THR A 132 7.23 4.41 -19.42
C THR A 132 6.92 3.10 -18.68
N GLU A 133 6.64 3.17 -17.41
CA GLU A 133 6.29 1.99 -16.61
C GLU A 133 4.91 1.43 -17.00
N TYR A 134 3.92 2.29 -17.30
CA TYR A 134 2.61 1.84 -17.75
C TYR A 134 2.68 1.07 -19.07
N SER A 135 3.44 1.56 -20.04
CA SER A 135 3.62 0.89 -21.32
C SER A 135 4.22 -0.53 -21.17
N LYS A 136 5.06 -0.75 -20.16
CA LYS A 136 5.65 -2.07 -19.87
C LYS A 136 4.63 -3.04 -19.25
N TYR A 137 3.76 -2.54 -18.35
CA TYR A 137 2.92 -3.39 -17.50
C TYR A 137 1.43 -3.26 -17.78
N GLN A 138 1.01 -2.57 -18.85
CA GLN A 138 -0.40 -2.37 -19.21
C GLN A 138 -1.19 -3.68 -19.32
N THR A 139 -0.60 -4.70 -19.95
CA THR A 139 -1.23 -6.03 -20.10
C THR A 139 -1.43 -6.69 -18.73
N ASP A 140 -0.41 -6.68 -17.88
CA ASP A 140 -0.50 -7.25 -16.55
C ASP A 140 -1.55 -6.50 -15.69
N ILE A 141 -1.57 -5.17 -15.77
CA ILE A 141 -2.57 -4.33 -15.08
C ILE A 141 -3.99 -4.68 -15.52
N LYS A 142 -4.18 -4.91 -16.83
CA LYS A 142 -5.48 -5.32 -17.39
C LYS A 142 -5.96 -6.65 -16.81
N GLU A 143 -5.05 -7.60 -16.63
CA GLU A 143 -5.37 -8.92 -16.07
C GLU A 143 -5.63 -8.86 -14.55
N LEU A 144 -4.98 -7.94 -13.85
CA LEU A 144 -5.04 -7.83 -12.40
C LEU A 144 -6.24 -7.04 -11.89
N LEU A 145 -6.71 -6.06 -12.65
CA LEU A 145 -7.78 -5.17 -12.24
C LEU A 145 -9.14 -5.57 -12.80
N GLU A 146 -10.20 -5.22 -12.07
CA GLU A 146 -11.56 -5.28 -12.57
C GLU A 146 -11.72 -4.37 -13.82
N PRO A 147 -12.58 -4.71 -14.80
CA PRO A 147 -12.68 -3.98 -16.07
C PRO A 147 -12.91 -2.48 -15.92
N TYR A 148 -13.73 -2.06 -14.97
CA TYR A 148 -13.99 -0.64 -14.69
C TYR A 148 -12.72 0.07 -14.19
N ALA A 149 -12.02 -0.53 -13.22
CA ALA A 149 -10.80 0.05 -12.67
C ALA A 149 -9.71 0.16 -13.74
N PHE A 150 -9.55 -0.88 -14.56
CA PHE A 150 -8.62 -0.84 -15.69
C PHE A 150 -8.99 0.26 -16.70
N SER A 151 -10.25 0.36 -17.11
CA SER A 151 -10.70 1.40 -18.05
C SER A 151 -10.37 2.81 -17.56
N ARG A 152 -10.63 3.10 -16.28
CA ARG A 152 -10.32 4.41 -15.68
C ARG A 152 -8.82 4.69 -15.64
N VAL A 153 -8.01 3.68 -15.27
CA VAL A 153 -6.55 3.80 -15.28
C VAL A 153 -6.05 4.00 -16.70
N HIS A 154 -6.50 3.20 -17.65
CA HIS A 154 -6.09 3.30 -19.03
C HIS A 154 -6.39 4.70 -19.62
N GLU A 155 -7.60 5.20 -19.42
CA GLU A 155 -8.00 6.54 -19.85
C GLU A 155 -7.06 7.62 -19.28
N MET A 156 -6.66 7.54 -17.99
CA MET A 156 -5.74 8.51 -17.39
C MET A 156 -4.39 8.56 -18.11
N PHE A 157 -3.86 7.40 -18.50
CA PHE A 157 -2.59 7.32 -19.23
C PHE A 157 -2.72 7.72 -20.69
N GLU A 158 -3.84 7.43 -21.36
CA GLU A 158 -4.08 7.84 -22.75
C GLU A 158 -4.27 9.35 -22.90
N VAL A 159 -5.06 9.96 -22.01
CA VAL A 159 -5.31 11.41 -22.07
C VAL A 159 -4.32 12.22 -21.25
N GLU A 160 -3.40 11.54 -20.54
CA GLU A 160 -2.37 12.14 -19.69
C GLU A 160 -2.90 13.11 -18.61
N VAL A 161 -4.12 12.86 -18.14
CA VAL A 161 -4.77 13.58 -17.03
C VAL A 161 -4.96 12.62 -15.86
N PHE A 162 -4.21 12.86 -14.79
CA PHE A 162 -4.17 11.98 -13.64
C PHE A 162 -5.10 12.46 -12.52
N ASP A 163 -6.28 11.86 -12.45
CA ASP A 163 -7.27 12.06 -11.37
C ASP A 163 -7.66 10.72 -10.77
N LEU A 164 -6.70 10.09 -10.10
CA LEU A 164 -6.90 8.83 -9.40
C LEU A 164 -7.49 9.09 -8.01
N THR A 165 -8.82 8.99 -7.91
CA THR A 165 -9.55 9.24 -6.66
C THR A 165 -9.12 8.28 -5.55
N ILE A 166 -9.29 8.69 -4.29
CA ILE A 166 -8.99 7.86 -3.12
C ILE A 166 -9.77 6.54 -3.16
N LEU A 167 -11.04 6.58 -3.58
CA LEU A 167 -11.89 5.40 -3.70
C LEU A 167 -11.31 4.39 -4.69
N LEU A 168 -11.03 4.84 -5.90
CA LEU A 168 -10.50 3.95 -6.97
C LEU A 168 -9.10 3.43 -6.60
N TRP A 169 -8.24 4.30 -6.05
CA TRP A 169 -6.92 3.91 -5.55
C TRP A 169 -7.01 2.80 -4.50
N THR A 170 -7.92 2.93 -3.54
CA THR A 170 -8.13 1.92 -2.49
C THR A 170 -8.59 0.59 -3.07
N GLN A 171 -9.55 0.61 -4.00
CA GLN A 171 -10.06 -0.59 -4.66
C GLN A 171 -8.96 -1.29 -5.49
N ILE A 172 -8.16 -0.53 -6.22
CA ILE A 172 -7.01 -1.04 -6.96
C ILE A 172 -6.03 -1.73 -6.01
N PHE A 173 -5.62 -1.03 -4.94
CA PHE A 173 -4.67 -1.59 -3.98
C PHE A 173 -5.20 -2.87 -3.32
N TYR A 174 -6.48 -2.89 -2.93
CA TYR A 174 -7.11 -4.07 -2.34
C TYR A 174 -7.20 -5.24 -3.33
N SER A 175 -7.46 -4.97 -4.60
CA SER A 175 -7.42 -6.00 -5.65
C SER A 175 -6.02 -6.61 -5.77
N LEU A 176 -4.97 -5.78 -5.71
CA LEU A 176 -3.59 -6.25 -5.77
C LEU A 176 -3.17 -7.02 -4.50
N VAL A 177 -3.59 -6.60 -3.31
CA VAL A 177 -3.40 -7.36 -2.05
C VAL A 177 -4.04 -8.74 -2.17
N TYR A 178 -5.29 -8.81 -2.62
CA TYR A 178 -6.00 -10.09 -2.83
C TYR A 178 -5.27 -10.98 -3.84
N ARG A 179 -4.89 -10.44 -5.00
CA ARG A 179 -4.15 -11.18 -6.02
C ARG A 179 -2.81 -11.68 -5.52
N TYR A 180 -2.10 -10.88 -4.73
CA TYR A 180 -0.82 -11.27 -4.13
C TYR A 180 -0.96 -12.43 -3.14
N ASP A 181 -2.03 -12.42 -2.33
CA ASP A 181 -2.33 -13.48 -1.36
C ASP A 181 -2.63 -14.82 -2.04
N ILE A 182 -3.45 -14.80 -3.10
CA ILE A 182 -3.82 -16.03 -3.80
C ILE A 182 -2.76 -16.53 -4.79
N SER A 183 -1.74 -15.72 -5.09
CA SER A 183 -0.66 -16.10 -6.01
C SER A 183 0.25 -17.14 -5.38
N THR A 184 0.49 -18.22 -6.10
CA THR A 184 1.34 -19.34 -5.66
C THR A 184 2.77 -19.24 -6.17
N SER A 185 3.01 -18.48 -7.25
CA SER A 185 4.33 -18.32 -7.85
C SER A 185 4.99 -16.99 -7.47
N SER A 186 6.31 -16.99 -7.35
CA SER A 186 7.10 -15.77 -7.14
C SER A 186 7.03 -14.83 -8.35
N GLU A 187 6.87 -15.38 -9.55
CA GLU A 187 6.74 -14.61 -10.79
C GLU A 187 5.45 -13.80 -10.81
N ASP A 188 4.31 -14.41 -10.46
CA ASP A 188 3.03 -13.70 -10.36
C ASP A 188 3.07 -12.60 -9.30
N ARG A 189 3.69 -12.86 -8.15
CA ARG A 189 3.89 -11.84 -7.12
C ARG A 189 4.74 -10.67 -7.62
N LYS A 190 5.80 -10.96 -8.38
CA LYS A 190 6.64 -9.93 -9.00
C LYS A 190 5.87 -9.12 -10.04
N LYS A 191 5.03 -9.73 -10.86
CA LYS A 191 4.12 -9.02 -11.78
C LYS A 191 3.22 -8.04 -11.03
N ILE A 192 2.63 -8.46 -9.91
CA ILE A 192 1.77 -7.59 -9.09
C ILE A 192 2.53 -6.38 -8.57
N ILE A 193 3.74 -6.58 -8.02
CA ILE A 193 4.59 -5.49 -7.51
C ILE A 193 4.94 -4.51 -8.63
N ASN A 194 5.35 -5.01 -9.78
CA ASN A 194 5.72 -4.19 -10.94
C ASN A 194 4.51 -3.41 -11.50
N SER A 195 3.34 -4.05 -11.56
CA SER A 195 2.09 -3.41 -11.99
C SER A 195 1.64 -2.28 -11.06
N LEU A 196 1.98 -2.36 -9.77
CA LEU A 196 1.67 -1.29 -8.82
C LEU A 196 2.51 -0.02 -9.07
N LYS A 197 3.68 -0.12 -9.68
CA LYS A 197 4.60 1.00 -9.85
C LYS A 197 4.03 2.14 -10.72
N PRO A 198 3.52 1.91 -11.95
CA PRO A 198 2.88 2.97 -12.72
C PRO A 198 1.62 3.52 -12.03
N LEU A 199 0.87 2.69 -11.32
CA LEU A 199 -0.30 3.11 -10.55
C LEU A 199 0.09 4.03 -9.38
N TYR A 200 1.23 3.78 -8.75
CA TYR A 200 1.82 4.67 -7.75
C TYR A 200 2.20 6.03 -8.35
N PHE A 201 2.81 6.05 -9.55
CA PHE A 201 3.09 7.31 -10.24
C PHE A 201 1.80 8.08 -10.57
N ALA A 202 0.77 7.41 -11.07
CA ALA A 202 -0.53 8.01 -11.33
C ALA A 202 -1.15 8.60 -10.04
N ARG A 203 -1.07 7.89 -8.92
CA ARG A 203 -1.54 8.38 -7.62
C ARG A 203 -0.72 9.56 -7.12
N SER A 204 0.60 9.53 -7.27
CA SER A 204 1.49 10.63 -6.89
C SER A 204 1.22 11.90 -7.70
N LEU A 205 1.03 11.77 -9.01
CA LEU A 205 0.65 12.87 -9.90
C LEU A 205 -0.69 13.47 -9.48
N SER A 206 -1.70 12.61 -9.26
CA SER A 206 -3.02 13.01 -8.79
C SER A 206 -2.95 13.76 -7.46
N PHE A 207 -2.19 13.25 -6.49
CA PHE A 207 -2.01 13.90 -5.19
C PHE A 207 -1.34 15.27 -5.33
N ASN A 208 -0.24 15.35 -6.08
CA ASN A 208 0.45 16.62 -6.32
C ASN A 208 -0.46 17.62 -7.02
N TYR A 209 -1.20 17.20 -8.05
CA TYR A 209 -2.14 18.05 -8.77
C TYR A 209 -3.22 18.64 -7.86
N HIS A 210 -3.72 17.88 -6.89
CA HIS A 210 -4.73 18.33 -5.95
C HIS A 210 -4.17 19.19 -4.80
N THR A 211 -2.89 19.09 -4.48
CA THR A 211 -2.32 19.72 -3.28
C THR A 211 -1.35 20.86 -3.56
N TRP A 212 -0.77 20.96 -4.76
CA TRP A 212 0.32 21.90 -5.05
C TRP A 212 0.01 23.39 -4.84
N LYS A 213 -1.26 23.80 -4.90
CA LYS A 213 -1.72 25.18 -4.67
C LYS A 213 -1.98 25.49 -3.19
N TYR A 214 -1.92 24.49 -2.33
CA TYR A 214 -2.37 24.58 -0.96
C TYR A 214 -1.20 24.42 0.01
N ASN A 215 -1.44 24.76 1.27
CA ASN A 215 -0.46 24.63 2.33
C ASN A 215 -0.34 23.18 2.87
N VAL A 216 0.66 22.93 3.72
CA VAL A 216 0.93 21.64 4.34
C VAL A 216 -0.30 21.07 5.06
N LYS A 217 -1.10 21.91 5.74
CA LYS A 217 -2.31 21.44 6.43
C LYS A 217 -3.33 20.81 5.51
N TYR A 218 -3.45 21.34 4.29
CA TYR A 218 -4.33 20.75 3.27
C TYR A 218 -3.79 19.40 2.79
N SER A 219 -2.51 19.30 2.53
CA SER A 219 -1.87 18.03 2.14
C SER A 219 -2.03 16.95 3.22
N GLU A 220 -1.87 17.33 4.49
CA GLU A 220 -2.12 16.43 5.64
C GLU A 220 -3.59 15.97 5.71
N MET A 221 -4.52 16.85 5.43
CA MET A 221 -5.93 16.48 5.37
C MET A 221 -6.20 15.47 4.26
N GLU A 222 -5.60 15.63 3.07
CA GLU A 222 -5.73 14.68 1.95
C GLU A 222 -5.10 13.31 2.28
N ILE A 223 -3.97 13.29 2.99
CA ILE A 223 -3.35 12.06 3.49
C ILE A 223 -4.31 11.34 4.47
N ARG A 224 -4.89 12.09 5.41
CA ARG A 224 -5.87 11.54 6.35
C ARG A 224 -7.13 11.02 5.67
N LYS A 225 -7.65 11.73 4.66
CA LYS A 225 -8.77 11.23 3.83
C LYS A 225 -8.40 9.91 3.14
N SER A 226 -7.15 9.76 2.68
CA SER A 226 -6.69 8.49 2.11
C SER A 226 -6.72 7.37 3.13
N ALA A 227 -6.25 7.60 4.36
CA ALA A 227 -6.31 6.60 5.43
C ALA A 227 -7.76 6.19 5.76
N LEU A 228 -8.67 7.17 5.85
CA LEU A 228 -10.11 6.95 6.03
C LEU A 228 -10.72 6.15 4.86
N GLY A 229 -10.32 6.46 3.63
CA GLY A 229 -10.74 5.73 2.43
C GLY A 229 -10.39 4.25 2.52
N PHE A 230 -9.16 3.92 2.91
CA PHE A 230 -8.75 2.53 3.14
C PHE A 230 -9.56 1.86 4.25
N ALA A 231 -9.76 2.51 5.38
CA ALA A 231 -10.54 1.95 6.48
C ALA A 231 -12.00 1.67 6.08
N SER A 232 -12.66 2.63 5.42
CA SER A 232 -14.07 2.53 5.03
C SER A 232 -14.34 1.55 3.89
N GLN A 233 -13.34 1.24 3.07
CA GLN A 233 -13.48 0.35 1.90
C GLN A 233 -13.13 -1.13 2.19
N LYS A 234 -12.94 -1.53 3.45
CA LYS A 234 -12.62 -2.92 3.80
C LYS A 234 -13.65 -3.92 3.28
N TYR A 235 -14.92 -3.54 3.22
CA TYR A 235 -15.99 -4.38 2.68
C TYR A 235 -15.72 -4.81 1.21
N TYR A 236 -15.06 -3.97 0.42
CA TYR A 236 -14.65 -4.32 -0.94
C TYR A 236 -13.64 -5.47 -0.92
N LEU A 237 -12.62 -5.38 -0.08
CA LEU A 237 -11.62 -6.44 0.10
C LEU A 237 -12.26 -7.75 0.56
N TRP A 238 -13.15 -7.70 1.55
CA TRP A 238 -13.89 -8.89 2.01
C TRP A 238 -14.75 -9.50 0.90
N GLY A 239 -15.33 -8.66 0.04
CA GLY A 239 -16.08 -9.11 -1.12
C GLY A 239 -15.22 -9.91 -2.12
N LEU A 240 -13.96 -9.51 -2.32
CA LEU A 240 -13.02 -10.26 -3.17
C LEU A 240 -12.76 -11.67 -2.64
N TYR A 241 -12.50 -11.81 -1.35
CA TYR A 241 -12.29 -13.12 -0.70
C TYR A 241 -13.56 -13.97 -0.69
N SER A 242 -14.72 -13.38 -0.49
CA SER A 242 -15.99 -14.10 -0.50
C SER A 242 -16.37 -14.64 -1.89
N LYS A 243 -16.08 -13.88 -2.94
CA LYS A 243 -16.26 -14.32 -4.34
C LYS A 243 -15.28 -15.42 -4.72
N GLY A 244 -14.01 -15.28 -4.34
CA GLY A 244 -12.97 -16.27 -4.60
C GLY A 244 -13.27 -17.64 -3.96
N ASN A 245 -13.84 -17.68 -2.77
CA ASN A 245 -14.26 -18.92 -2.12
C ASN A 245 -15.44 -19.64 -2.82
N LYS A 246 -16.24 -18.90 -3.61
CA LYS A 246 -17.34 -19.49 -4.43
C LYS A 246 -16.85 -20.08 -5.75
N LEU A 247 -15.63 -19.76 -6.18
CA LEU A 247 -14.97 -20.25 -7.39
C LEU A 247 -13.96 -21.38 -7.12
N GLY A 248 -14.01 -21.99 -5.92
CA GLY A 248 -13.23 -23.19 -5.62
C GLY A 248 -13.59 -24.34 -6.58
N PRO A 249 -12.65 -25.26 -6.91
CA PRO A 249 -12.86 -26.28 -7.93
C PRO A 249 -14.12 -27.07 -7.64
N GLU A 250 -15.02 -27.16 -8.61
CA GLU A 250 -16.19 -28.03 -8.58
C GLU A 250 -15.71 -29.44 -8.20
N LYS A 251 -16.16 -29.91 -7.04
CA LYS A 251 -15.95 -31.32 -6.66
C LYS A 251 -16.63 -32.15 -7.73
N THR A 252 -15.84 -32.72 -8.64
CA THR A 252 -16.30 -33.75 -9.58
C THR A 252 -17.03 -34.80 -8.78
N LYS A 253 -18.36 -34.85 -8.91
CA LYS A 253 -19.21 -35.92 -8.40
C LYS A 253 -18.72 -37.23 -9.04
N LYS A 254 -17.96 -38.01 -8.32
CA LYS A 254 -17.72 -39.42 -8.69
C LYS A 254 -19.07 -40.10 -8.69
N THR A 255 -19.63 -40.30 -9.88
CA THR A 255 -20.74 -41.21 -10.17
C THR A 255 -20.30 -42.58 -9.71
N ARG A 256 -20.86 -43.06 -8.61
CA ARG A 256 -20.80 -44.46 -8.25
C ARG A 256 -21.67 -45.22 -9.29
N SER A 257 -21.01 -45.80 -10.27
CA SER A 257 -21.65 -46.85 -11.11
C SER A 257 -21.88 -48.06 -10.24
N GLY A 258 -23.14 -48.41 -10.00
CA GLY A 258 -23.54 -49.69 -9.44
C GLY A 258 -23.08 -50.82 -10.33
N LYS A 259 -22.55 -51.85 -9.75
CA LYS A 259 -22.56 -53.21 -10.32
C LYS A 259 -23.49 -54.06 -9.49
N GLN A 260 -24.43 -54.62 -10.22
CA GLN A 260 -25.26 -55.76 -9.82
C GLN A 260 -24.39 -56.97 -9.44
#